data_c362f9d1c285aab48da97990bdad34e0
#
_entry.id   c362f9d1c285aab48da97990bdad34e0
#
_cell.length_a   1.000
_cell.length_b   1.000
_cell.length_c   1.000
_cell.angle_alpha   90.00
_cell.angle_beta   90.00
_cell.angle_gamma   90.00
#
_symmetry.space_group_name_H-M   'P 1'
#
loop_
_entity.id
_entity.type
_entity.pdbx_description
1 polymer ?
#
loop_
_entity_poly.entity_id
_entity_poly.type
_entity_poly.pdbx_seq_one_letter_code
_entity_poly.pdbx_strand_id
1 'polypeptide(L)'
;MQINCISFCELLHLFTDDVNRNNEILKGACEKADFKKVERLYIGSNFCSRYFLKYVESALKGIAKLTEIESGALKVTLCVPVFSQLYIDSAKKLIKSILNEYSFIDELTVNDFGMIEFASQLNNIRLNVGRMMNKDARDVRYAEYFNLARTPEVFTLTNSVLKNYDINCYELDLTSRFLDVKNVNENVAIYYPYVFATVGNICEFAGVSLPIEKKFRSNYHCAYDCVRFANEYRNEFGNEYLKVGKTTYFKVDDFVVKADKPYRMVYEPFDGLKSKGEQK
;
A
#
# COMPACT_ATOMS: atom_id res chain seq x y z
N MET A 1 10.40 6.99 -18.65
CA MET A 1 11.33 7.21 -17.52
C MET A 1 10.67 6.68 -16.25
N GLN A 2 11.39 5.89 -15.49
CA GLN A 2 10.91 5.32 -14.22
C GLN A 2 11.16 6.29 -13.07
N ILE A 3 10.15 6.48 -12.20
CA ILE A 3 10.23 7.25 -10.96
C ILE A 3 10.23 6.24 -9.81
N ASN A 4 11.27 6.27 -8.97
CA ASN A 4 11.47 5.30 -7.90
C ASN A 4 10.76 5.74 -6.63
N CYS A 5 9.91 4.87 -6.11
CA CYS A 5 9.12 5.10 -4.90
C CYS A 5 9.22 3.90 -3.96
N ILE A 6 9.07 4.13 -2.66
CA ILE A 6 9.02 3.06 -1.66
C ILE A 6 7.71 3.18 -0.88
N SER A 7 7.04 2.05 -0.68
CA SER A 7 5.84 1.96 0.15
C SER A 7 6.16 1.34 1.50
N PHE A 8 5.91 2.10 2.55
CA PHE A 8 5.86 1.59 3.91
C PHE A 8 4.42 1.43 4.43
N CYS A 9 3.46 1.36 3.51
CA CYS A 9 2.12 0.93 3.85
C CYS A 9 2.18 -0.46 4.50
N GLU A 10 1.41 -0.66 5.58
CA GLU A 10 1.44 -1.86 6.45
C GLU A 10 2.75 -2.02 7.29
N LEU A 11 3.71 -1.09 7.18
CA LEU A 11 4.99 -1.09 7.89
C LEU A 11 5.21 0.14 8.79
N LEU A 12 4.15 0.90 9.08
CA LEU A 12 4.20 2.13 9.89
C LEU A 12 4.83 1.94 11.27
N HIS A 13 4.62 0.77 11.88
CA HIS A 13 5.16 0.42 13.20
C HIS A 13 6.69 0.34 13.25
N LEU A 14 7.37 0.35 12.11
CA LEU A 14 8.83 0.37 12.03
C LEU A 14 9.39 1.75 12.38
N PHE A 15 8.65 2.83 12.05
CA PHE A 15 9.08 4.20 12.31
C PHE A 15 8.83 4.61 13.76
N THR A 16 9.84 5.22 14.35
CA THR A 16 9.85 5.65 15.75
C THR A 16 10.42 7.06 15.87
N ASP A 17 10.60 7.54 17.10
CA ASP A 17 11.28 8.82 17.32
C ASP A 17 12.80 8.77 17.10
N ASP A 18 13.37 7.58 16.90
CA ASP A 18 14.80 7.38 16.62
C ASP A 18 15.11 7.67 15.14
N VAL A 19 15.71 8.81 14.90
CA VAL A 19 16.06 9.31 13.55
C VAL A 19 17.07 8.40 12.85
N ASN A 20 18.07 7.90 13.57
CA ASN A 20 19.10 7.04 12.97
C ASN A 20 18.48 5.74 12.48
N ARG A 21 17.64 5.12 13.30
CA ARG A 21 16.90 3.91 12.94
C ARG A 21 16.01 4.16 11.72
N ASN A 22 15.29 5.27 11.66
CA ASN A 22 14.41 5.58 10.54
C ASN A 22 15.20 5.76 9.23
N ASN A 23 16.36 6.42 9.27
CA ASN A 23 17.26 6.56 8.12
C ASN A 23 17.83 5.19 7.68
N GLU A 24 18.19 4.30 8.61
CA GLU A 24 18.61 2.93 8.29
C GLU A 24 17.52 2.12 7.62
N ILE A 25 16.26 2.24 8.07
CA ILE A 25 15.11 1.59 7.44
C ILE A 25 14.95 2.05 5.99
N LEU A 26 15.00 3.37 5.75
CA LEU A 26 14.89 3.92 4.40
C LEU A 26 16.05 3.46 3.53
N LYS A 27 17.28 3.55 4.03
CA LYS A 27 18.49 3.11 3.32
C LYS A 27 18.42 1.63 2.96
N GLY A 28 18.07 0.77 3.91
CA GLY A 28 17.93 -0.67 3.68
C GLY A 28 16.85 -1.02 2.65
N ALA A 29 15.76 -0.26 2.59
CA ALA A 29 14.73 -0.43 1.57
C ALA A 29 15.24 0.02 0.18
N CYS A 30 16.01 1.13 0.10
CA CYS A 30 16.64 1.58 -1.14
C CYS A 30 17.64 0.55 -1.69
N GLU A 31 18.47 -0.02 -0.83
CA GLU A 31 19.45 -1.04 -1.21
C GLU A 31 18.78 -2.30 -1.75
N LYS A 32 17.71 -2.78 -1.12
CA LYS A 32 16.93 -3.94 -1.59
C LYS A 32 16.23 -3.69 -2.91
N ALA A 33 15.75 -2.48 -3.14
CA ALA A 33 15.10 -2.08 -4.38
C ALA A 33 16.09 -1.77 -5.51
N ASP A 34 17.39 -1.74 -5.24
CA ASP A 34 18.45 -1.23 -6.14
C ASP A 34 18.17 0.21 -6.61
N PHE A 35 17.68 1.06 -5.71
CA PHE A 35 17.37 2.45 -5.99
C PHE A 35 18.51 3.36 -5.55
N LYS A 36 19.13 4.08 -6.51
CA LYS A 36 20.13 5.13 -6.22
C LYS A 36 19.50 6.36 -5.56
N LYS A 37 18.23 6.64 -5.89
CA LYS A 37 17.46 7.76 -5.38
C LYS A 37 15.99 7.38 -5.31
N VAL A 38 15.33 7.76 -4.23
CA VAL A 38 13.89 7.66 -4.04
C VAL A 38 13.28 9.06 -4.10
N GLU A 39 12.19 9.22 -4.81
CA GLU A 39 11.55 10.50 -5.05
C GLU A 39 10.28 10.66 -4.20
N ARG A 40 9.70 9.53 -3.75
CA ARG A 40 8.44 9.55 -2.99
C ARG A 40 8.31 8.35 -2.06
N LEU A 41 7.75 8.59 -0.88
CA LEU A 41 7.29 7.54 0.03
C LEU A 41 5.76 7.43 0.00
N TYR A 42 5.27 6.20 0.05
CA TYR A 42 3.87 5.88 0.29
C TYR A 42 3.72 5.43 1.74
N ILE A 43 2.96 6.18 2.52
CA ILE A 43 2.85 6.03 3.98
C ILE A 43 1.37 5.90 4.34
N GLY A 44 1.04 4.93 5.17
CA GLY A 44 -0.32 4.69 5.60
C GLY A 44 -0.69 3.22 5.62
N SER A 45 -1.87 2.90 5.13
CA SER A 45 -2.32 1.54 4.92
C SER A 45 -3.27 1.51 3.73
N ASN A 46 -3.10 0.55 2.84
CA ASN A 46 -4.06 0.33 1.76
C ASN A 46 -5.25 -0.52 2.21
N PHE A 47 -5.09 -1.32 3.27
CA PHE A 47 -5.99 -2.41 3.56
C PHE A 47 -6.61 -2.37 4.95
N CYS A 48 -5.91 -1.90 5.99
CA CYS A 48 -6.36 -2.03 7.37
C CYS A 48 -6.63 -0.69 8.07
N SER A 49 -7.91 -0.32 8.23
CA SER A 49 -8.31 0.91 8.90
C SER A 49 -7.87 1.00 10.37
N ARG A 50 -7.92 -0.12 11.12
CA ARG A 50 -7.47 -0.15 12.52
C ARG A 50 -5.97 0.08 12.65
N TYR A 51 -5.20 -0.54 11.75
CA TYR A 51 -3.75 -0.38 11.70
C TYR A 51 -3.38 1.07 11.36
N PHE A 52 -4.02 1.64 10.34
CA PHE A 52 -3.87 3.04 9.97
C PHE A 52 -4.11 3.97 11.17
N LEU A 53 -5.29 3.89 11.77
CA LEU A 53 -5.68 4.75 12.91
C LEU A 53 -4.74 4.60 14.12
N LYS A 54 -4.11 3.44 14.30
CA LYS A 54 -3.21 3.19 15.44
C LYS A 54 -1.81 3.77 15.22
N TYR A 55 -1.27 3.68 13.99
CA TYR A 55 0.16 3.89 13.77
C TYR A 55 0.52 5.10 12.90
N VAL A 56 -0.43 5.70 12.17
CA VAL A 56 -0.11 6.73 11.17
C VAL A 56 0.52 7.98 11.80
N GLU A 57 -0.01 8.49 12.90
CA GLU A 57 0.55 9.70 13.53
C GLU A 57 1.95 9.49 14.08
N SER A 58 2.19 8.37 14.77
CA SER A 58 3.53 8.06 15.30
C SER A 58 4.55 7.85 14.18
N ALA A 59 4.15 7.18 13.08
CA ALA A 59 5.01 7.00 11.93
C ALA A 59 5.35 8.33 11.25
N LEU A 60 4.36 9.20 11.04
CA LEU A 60 4.59 10.50 10.41
C LEU A 60 5.51 11.41 11.24
N LYS A 61 5.41 11.38 12.57
CA LYS A 61 6.37 12.07 13.45
C LYS A 61 7.81 11.59 13.26
N GLY A 62 8.00 10.28 13.11
CA GLY A 62 9.32 9.72 12.82
C GLY A 62 9.83 10.06 11.42
N ILE A 63 8.94 9.98 10.42
CA ILE A 63 9.25 10.27 9.01
C ILE A 63 9.57 11.75 8.80
N ALA A 64 8.89 12.65 9.49
CA ALA A 64 9.15 14.09 9.41
C ALA A 64 10.59 14.46 9.75
N LYS A 65 11.29 13.63 10.52
CA LYS A 65 12.69 13.81 10.94
C LYS A 65 13.71 13.18 9.98
N LEU A 66 13.28 12.56 8.87
CA LEU A 66 14.19 12.06 7.85
C LEU A 66 14.89 13.22 7.15
N THR A 67 16.21 13.09 6.93
CA THR A 67 17.03 14.13 6.30
C THR A 67 16.50 14.55 4.94
N GLU A 68 16.03 13.59 4.14
CA GLU A 68 15.46 13.83 2.81
C GLU A 68 14.11 14.55 2.85
N ILE A 69 13.34 14.38 3.91
CA ILE A 69 12.09 15.13 4.14
C ILE A 69 12.39 16.55 4.60
N GLU A 70 13.28 16.73 5.56
CA GLU A 70 13.68 18.05 6.07
C GLU A 70 14.30 18.93 4.98
N SER A 71 15.08 18.33 4.08
CA SER A 71 15.64 19.02 2.91
C SER A 71 14.62 19.32 1.80
N GLY A 72 13.41 18.78 1.89
CA GLY A 72 12.37 18.89 0.86
C GLY A 72 12.62 18.05 -0.41
N ALA A 73 13.65 17.19 -0.39
CA ALA A 73 14.01 16.34 -1.52
C ALA A 73 13.05 15.15 -1.71
N LEU A 74 12.36 14.73 -0.65
CA LEU A 74 11.47 13.57 -0.63
C LEU A 74 10.03 14.02 -0.32
N LYS A 75 9.07 13.56 -1.11
CA LYS A 75 7.64 13.80 -0.92
C LYS A 75 6.92 12.56 -0.42
N VAL A 76 5.75 12.76 0.16
CA VAL A 76 4.95 11.67 0.73
C VAL A 76 3.56 11.64 0.10
N THR A 77 3.12 10.42 -0.24
CA THR A 77 1.72 10.10 -0.52
C THR A 77 1.13 9.44 0.73
N LEU A 78 0.06 10.01 1.28
CA LEU A 78 -0.69 9.39 2.37
C LEU A 78 -1.68 8.39 1.79
N CYS A 79 -1.53 7.10 2.11
CA CYS A 79 -2.44 6.04 1.68
C CYS A 79 -3.48 5.75 2.77
N VAL A 80 -4.75 5.84 2.42
CA VAL A 80 -5.85 5.60 3.35
C VAL A 80 -6.67 4.38 2.93
N PRO A 81 -6.98 3.48 3.86
CA PRO A 81 -7.76 2.28 3.59
C PRO A 81 -9.26 2.57 3.53
N VAL A 82 -10.03 1.56 3.17
CA VAL A 82 -11.49 1.56 3.34
C VAL A 82 -11.84 1.63 4.83
N PHE A 83 -12.67 2.60 5.22
CA PHE A 83 -13.15 2.74 6.58
C PHE A 83 -14.59 2.23 6.72
N SER A 84 -14.85 1.50 7.80
CA SER A 84 -16.23 1.20 8.19
C SER A 84 -16.93 2.44 8.72
N GLN A 85 -18.26 2.43 8.70
CA GLN A 85 -19.09 3.52 9.21
C GLN A 85 -18.72 3.93 10.66
N LEU A 86 -18.23 2.99 11.46
CA LEU A 86 -17.80 3.26 12.84
C LEU A 86 -16.59 4.20 12.94
N TYR A 87 -15.71 4.18 11.93
CA TYR A 87 -14.44 4.90 11.98
C TYR A 87 -14.35 6.08 11.01
N ILE A 88 -15.27 6.20 10.04
CA ILE A 88 -15.11 7.13 8.92
C ILE A 88 -15.02 8.59 9.37
N ASP A 89 -15.82 9.03 10.34
CA ASP A 89 -15.83 10.42 10.78
C ASP A 89 -14.55 10.79 11.56
N SER A 90 -14.06 9.87 12.41
CA SER A 90 -12.80 10.05 13.12
C SER A 90 -11.62 10.02 12.16
N ALA A 91 -11.65 9.15 11.14
CA ALA A 91 -10.63 9.06 10.11
C ALA A 91 -10.57 10.35 9.27
N LYS A 92 -11.71 10.90 8.84
CA LYS A 92 -11.76 12.17 8.11
C LYS A 92 -11.16 13.34 8.91
N LYS A 93 -11.46 13.41 10.21
CA LYS A 93 -10.86 14.42 11.10
C LYS A 93 -9.36 14.24 11.23
N LEU A 94 -8.90 13.01 11.46
CA LEU A 94 -7.48 12.68 11.56
C LEU A 94 -6.74 13.02 10.27
N ILE A 95 -7.26 12.63 9.11
CA ILE A 95 -6.64 12.93 7.81
C ILE A 95 -6.50 14.44 7.60
N LYS A 96 -7.54 15.23 7.89
CA LYS A 96 -7.45 16.69 7.82
C LYS A 96 -6.38 17.26 8.75
N SER A 97 -6.27 16.75 9.98
CA SER A 97 -5.22 17.16 10.93
C SER A 97 -3.84 16.87 10.38
N ILE A 98 -3.62 15.65 9.89
CA ILE A 98 -2.35 15.22 9.29
C ILE A 98 -1.95 16.11 8.11
N LEU A 99 -2.86 16.36 7.18
CA LEU A 99 -2.58 17.17 6.00
C LEU A 99 -2.29 18.65 6.34
N ASN A 100 -2.85 19.16 7.42
CA ASN A 100 -2.55 20.51 7.91
C ASN A 100 -1.20 20.58 8.65
N GLU A 101 -0.78 19.50 9.31
CA GLU A 101 0.45 19.44 10.11
C GLU A 101 1.69 19.19 9.23
N TYR A 102 1.56 18.32 8.20
CA TYR A 102 2.70 17.83 7.42
C TYR A 102 2.68 18.30 5.98
N SER A 103 3.34 19.42 5.68
CA SER A 103 3.39 20.02 4.33
C SER A 103 4.15 19.20 3.29
N PHE A 104 4.94 18.21 3.70
CA PHE A 104 5.61 17.28 2.80
C PHE A 104 4.66 16.22 2.20
N ILE A 105 3.44 16.10 2.72
CA ILE A 105 2.38 15.27 2.14
C ILE A 105 1.65 16.10 1.09
N ASP A 106 1.81 15.75 -0.17
CA ASP A 106 1.22 16.46 -1.30
C ASP A 106 0.23 15.59 -2.11
N GLU A 107 0.07 14.33 -1.72
CA GLU A 107 -0.87 13.39 -2.34
C GLU A 107 -1.63 12.56 -1.31
N LEU A 108 -2.88 12.26 -1.62
CA LEU A 108 -3.74 11.37 -0.85
C LEU A 108 -4.24 10.24 -1.76
N THR A 109 -3.89 9.01 -1.41
CA THR A 109 -4.42 7.82 -2.07
C THR A 109 -5.62 7.29 -1.29
N VAL A 110 -6.73 7.04 -1.98
CA VAL A 110 -7.97 6.53 -1.41
C VAL A 110 -8.40 5.23 -2.07
N ASN A 111 -9.04 4.36 -1.30
CA ASN A 111 -9.36 2.98 -1.69
C ASN A 111 -10.88 2.70 -1.74
N ASP A 112 -11.73 3.71 -1.63
CA ASP A 112 -13.18 3.61 -1.80
C ASP A 112 -13.82 4.91 -2.30
N PHE A 113 -15.03 4.83 -2.85
CA PHE A 113 -15.75 5.98 -3.42
C PHE A 113 -16.14 7.02 -2.37
N GLY A 114 -16.46 6.62 -1.14
CA GLY A 114 -16.82 7.56 -0.09
C GLY A 114 -15.64 8.44 0.33
N MET A 115 -14.43 7.89 0.27
CA MET A 115 -13.21 8.66 0.51
C MET A 115 -12.79 9.50 -0.68
N ILE A 116 -13.12 9.13 -1.93
CA ILE A 116 -12.91 9.98 -3.11
C ILE A 116 -13.70 11.27 -2.97
N GLU A 117 -14.99 11.17 -2.65
CA GLU A 117 -15.85 12.34 -2.42
C GLU A 117 -15.32 13.27 -1.33
N PHE A 118 -14.84 12.69 -0.23
CA PHE A 118 -14.21 13.47 0.84
C PHE A 118 -12.90 14.12 0.37
N ALA A 119 -12.05 13.39 -0.31
CA ALA A 119 -10.72 13.84 -0.74
C ALA A 119 -10.80 14.91 -1.82
N SER A 120 -11.78 14.83 -2.72
CA SER A 120 -12.01 15.81 -3.79
C SER A 120 -12.37 17.22 -3.28
N GLN A 121 -12.81 17.30 -2.02
CA GLN A 121 -13.14 18.57 -1.35
C GLN A 121 -11.95 19.19 -0.60
N LEU A 122 -10.80 18.48 -0.56
CA LEU A 122 -9.59 18.96 0.10
C LEU A 122 -8.81 19.88 -0.84
N ASN A 123 -8.39 21.03 -0.33
CA ASN A 123 -7.56 21.96 -1.09
C ASN A 123 -6.07 21.55 -0.99
N ASN A 124 -5.31 21.84 -2.05
CA ASN A 124 -3.85 21.68 -2.09
C ASN A 124 -3.34 20.26 -1.92
N ILE A 125 -4.16 19.23 -2.16
CA ILE A 125 -3.78 17.82 -2.14
C ILE A 125 -4.16 17.17 -3.46
N ARG A 126 -3.26 16.40 -4.06
CA ARG A 126 -3.54 15.64 -5.29
C ARG A 126 -4.17 14.31 -4.93
N LEU A 127 -5.27 13.97 -5.57
CA LEU A 127 -6.02 12.75 -5.31
C LEU A 127 -5.52 11.60 -6.18
N ASN A 128 -5.17 10.49 -5.55
CA ASN A 128 -4.85 9.24 -6.22
C ASN A 128 -5.91 8.17 -5.93
N VAL A 129 -6.14 7.30 -6.90
CA VAL A 129 -7.00 6.12 -6.77
C VAL A 129 -6.16 4.91 -6.43
N GLY A 130 -6.44 4.31 -5.28
CA GLY A 130 -5.64 3.23 -4.72
C GLY A 130 -5.92 1.85 -5.33
N ARG A 131 -5.02 0.92 -5.02
CA ARG A 131 -4.97 -0.45 -5.56
C ARG A 131 -6.23 -1.27 -5.31
N MET A 132 -7.00 -1.01 -4.25
CA MET A 132 -8.25 -1.74 -3.98
C MET A 132 -9.39 -1.40 -4.94
N MET A 133 -9.32 -0.25 -5.58
CA MET A 133 -10.32 0.17 -6.58
C MET A 133 -10.02 -0.43 -7.96
N ASN A 134 -8.87 -1.06 -8.08
CA ASN A 134 -8.39 -1.66 -9.30
C ASN A 134 -8.91 -3.10 -9.40
N LYS A 135 -9.72 -3.39 -10.42
CA LYS A 135 -10.28 -4.72 -10.67
C LYS A 135 -9.44 -5.48 -11.69
N ASP A 136 -8.28 -5.92 -11.27
CA ASP A 136 -7.51 -6.85 -12.09
C ASP A 136 -7.63 -8.28 -11.58
N ALA A 137 -7.50 -9.25 -12.47
CA ALA A 137 -7.52 -10.66 -12.09
C ALA A 137 -6.24 -10.98 -11.27
N ARG A 138 -6.45 -11.47 -10.06
CA ARG A 138 -5.37 -11.75 -9.09
C ARG A 138 -5.30 -13.23 -8.73
N ASP A 139 -5.90 -14.09 -9.55
CA ASP A 139 -5.95 -15.53 -9.29
C ASP A 139 -4.75 -16.23 -9.93
N VAL A 140 -3.75 -16.51 -9.10
CA VAL A 140 -2.51 -17.18 -9.52
C VAL A 140 -2.69 -18.64 -9.97
N ARG A 141 -3.88 -19.23 -9.82
CA ARG A 141 -4.20 -20.54 -10.40
C ARG A 141 -4.17 -20.52 -11.92
N TYR A 142 -4.34 -19.35 -12.50
CA TYR A 142 -4.26 -19.14 -13.94
C TYR A 142 -2.89 -18.59 -14.34
N ALA A 143 -1.82 -19.36 -14.09
CA ALA A 143 -0.44 -18.94 -14.39
C ALA A 143 -0.26 -18.52 -15.84
N GLU A 144 -0.91 -19.19 -16.81
CA GLU A 144 -0.90 -18.81 -18.22
C GLU A 144 -1.50 -17.43 -18.44
N TYR A 145 -2.58 -17.10 -17.72
CA TYR A 145 -3.23 -15.81 -17.79
C TYR A 145 -2.31 -14.67 -17.30
N PHE A 146 -1.50 -14.90 -16.25
CA PHE A 146 -0.54 -13.92 -15.75
C PHE A 146 0.70 -13.75 -16.64
N ASN A 147 0.97 -14.71 -17.52
CA ASN A 147 2.06 -14.63 -18.49
C ASN A 147 1.68 -13.89 -19.77
N LEU A 148 0.42 -13.58 -19.99
CA LEU A 148 -0.04 -12.79 -21.13
C LEU A 148 0.30 -11.31 -20.90
N ALA A 149 0.75 -10.63 -21.98
CA ALA A 149 0.89 -9.18 -21.96
C ALA A 149 -0.47 -8.53 -21.71
N ARG A 150 -0.56 -7.68 -20.69
CA ARG A 150 -1.81 -7.04 -20.30
C ARG A 150 -1.72 -5.54 -20.38
N THR A 151 -2.75 -4.97 -20.96
CA THR A 151 -3.13 -3.59 -20.70
C THR A 151 -4.10 -3.61 -19.52
N PRO A 152 -3.90 -2.79 -18.49
CA PRO A 152 -4.83 -2.73 -17.37
C PRO A 152 -6.24 -2.40 -17.87
N GLU A 153 -7.15 -3.36 -17.82
CA GLU A 153 -8.57 -3.16 -18.18
C GLU A 153 -9.33 -2.33 -17.15
N VAL A 154 -8.65 -1.94 -16.11
CA VAL A 154 -9.13 -1.25 -14.92
C VAL A 154 -9.91 0.01 -15.23
N PHE A 155 -9.60 0.60 -16.36
CA PHE A 155 -10.08 1.91 -16.70
C PHE A 155 -11.46 1.95 -17.35
N THR A 156 -12.09 0.81 -17.66
CA THR A 156 -13.33 0.86 -18.44
C THR A 156 -14.59 1.12 -17.63
N LEU A 157 -14.77 0.48 -16.48
CA LEU A 157 -16.00 0.66 -15.66
C LEU A 157 -15.86 1.74 -14.59
N THR A 158 -14.74 1.78 -13.90
CA THR A 158 -14.47 2.79 -12.86
C THR A 158 -14.22 4.16 -13.48
N ASN A 159 -13.64 4.20 -14.66
CA ASN A 159 -13.27 5.46 -15.31
C ASN A 159 -14.49 6.37 -15.62
N SER A 160 -15.64 5.81 -15.94
CA SER A 160 -16.84 6.61 -16.19
C SER A 160 -17.32 7.38 -14.95
N VAL A 161 -17.19 6.80 -13.76
CA VAL A 161 -17.54 7.44 -12.48
C VAL A 161 -16.44 8.40 -12.03
N LEU A 162 -15.18 8.02 -12.22
CA LEU A 162 -14.01 8.79 -11.77
C LEU A 162 -13.72 10.02 -12.65
N LYS A 163 -14.27 10.09 -13.87
CA LYS A 163 -14.14 11.25 -14.77
C LYS A 163 -14.60 12.59 -14.17
N ASN A 164 -15.45 12.55 -13.17
CA ASN A 164 -15.94 13.75 -12.49
C ASN A 164 -14.98 14.27 -11.42
N TYR A 165 -13.89 13.58 -11.17
CA TYR A 165 -12.88 13.91 -10.17
C TYR A 165 -11.54 14.19 -10.84
N ASP A 166 -10.77 15.11 -10.30
CA ASP A 166 -9.41 15.41 -10.75
C ASP A 166 -8.45 14.37 -10.17
N ILE A 167 -8.33 13.21 -10.83
CA ILE A 167 -7.47 12.10 -10.41
C ILE A 167 -6.05 12.32 -10.94
N ASN A 168 -5.11 12.44 -10.02
CA ASN A 168 -3.70 12.64 -10.34
C ASN A 168 -2.99 11.33 -10.75
N CYS A 169 -3.28 10.22 -10.09
CA CYS A 169 -2.57 8.96 -10.32
C CYS A 169 -3.44 7.75 -9.98
N TYR A 170 -3.28 6.67 -10.75
CA TYR A 170 -3.88 5.38 -10.49
C TYR A 170 -2.82 4.40 -9.99
N GLU A 171 -3.10 3.74 -8.86
CA GLU A 171 -2.20 2.74 -8.29
C GLU A 171 -2.59 1.35 -8.78
N LEU A 172 -1.62 0.67 -9.36
CA LEU A 172 -1.77 -0.64 -9.97
C LEU A 172 -0.89 -1.66 -9.27
N ASP A 173 -1.31 -2.91 -9.30
CA ASP A 173 -0.46 -4.03 -8.95
C ASP A 173 0.16 -4.65 -10.21
N LEU A 174 1.35 -5.18 -10.06
CA LEU A 174 2.01 -5.93 -11.11
C LEU A 174 1.43 -7.35 -11.19
N THR A 175 0.21 -7.47 -11.73
CA THR A 175 -0.55 -8.73 -11.77
C THR A 175 -0.13 -9.67 -12.91
N SER A 176 0.76 -9.22 -13.79
CA SER A 176 1.35 -10.05 -14.85
C SER A 176 2.82 -9.71 -15.03
N ARG A 177 3.58 -10.64 -15.61
CA ARG A 177 4.98 -10.40 -15.97
C ARG A 177 5.16 -9.31 -17.04
N PHE A 178 4.12 -9.04 -17.83
CA PHE A 178 4.13 -8.03 -18.86
C PHE A 178 2.98 -7.05 -18.64
N LEU A 179 3.28 -5.86 -18.21
CA LEU A 179 2.31 -4.78 -18.03
C LEU A 179 2.53 -3.73 -19.12
N ASP A 180 1.51 -3.51 -19.96
CA ASP A 180 1.54 -2.49 -21.00
C ASP A 180 0.66 -1.30 -20.60
N VAL A 181 1.30 -0.18 -20.25
CA VAL A 181 0.64 1.07 -19.87
C VAL A 181 0.84 2.18 -20.91
N LYS A 182 1.27 1.85 -22.14
CA LYS A 182 1.52 2.83 -23.20
C LYS A 182 0.29 3.66 -23.55
N ASN A 183 -0.86 2.99 -23.63
CA ASN A 183 -2.13 3.63 -24.00
C ASN A 183 -2.90 4.18 -22.79
N VAL A 184 -2.32 4.17 -21.61
CA VAL A 184 -2.92 4.76 -20.41
C VAL A 184 -2.59 6.25 -20.38
N ASN A 185 -3.63 7.09 -20.47
CA ASN A 185 -3.46 8.55 -20.51
C ASN A 185 -3.14 9.14 -19.13
N GLU A 186 -3.54 8.47 -18.09
CA GLU A 186 -3.37 8.87 -16.70
C GLU A 186 -1.97 8.53 -16.18
N ASN A 187 -1.54 9.18 -15.11
CA ASN A 187 -0.33 8.77 -14.38
C ASN A 187 -0.58 7.45 -13.66
N VAL A 188 0.42 6.58 -13.64
CA VAL A 188 0.33 5.28 -12.97
C VAL A 188 1.46 5.07 -11.98
N ALA A 189 1.13 4.40 -10.86
CA ALA A 189 2.06 3.91 -9.87
C ALA A 189 1.89 2.39 -9.74
N ILE A 190 2.96 1.64 -9.99
CA ILE A 190 2.94 0.17 -10.11
C ILE A 190 3.64 -0.41 -8.89
N TYR A 191 2.90 -1.14 -8.06
CA TYR A 191 3.40 -1.81 -6.87
C TYR A 191 4.09 -3.14 -7.22
N TYR A 192 5.25 -3.36 -6.61
CA TYR A 192 6.06 -4.56 -6.76
C TYR A 192 6.99 -4.75 -5.55
N PRO A 193 7.62 -5.88 -5.34
CA PRO A 193 7.39 -7.16 -5.99
C PRO A 193 6.15 -7.88 -5.44
N TYR A 194 5.52 -7.32 -4.40
CA TYR A 194 4.38 -7.92 -3.72
C TYR A 194 3.05 -7.41 -4.26
N VAL A 195 2.31 -8.32 -4.87
CA VAL A 195 0.98 -8.08 -5.43
C VAL A 195 -0.07 -8.62 -4.48
N PHE A 196 -1.05 -7.82 -4.05
CA PHE A 196 -2.08 -8.38 -3.19
C PHE A 196 -3.02 -9.30 -3.97
N ALA A 197 -3.16 -10.53 -3.48
CA ALA A 197 -4.08 -11.52 -4.05
C ALA A 197 -5.49 -11.34 -3.50
N THR A 198 -5.59 -11.16 -2.19
CA THR A 198 -6.87 -10.99 -1.50
C THR A 198 -6.73 -10.20 -0.21
N VAL A 199 -7.81 -9.53 0.16
CA VAL A 199 -7.94 -8.85 1.45
C VAL A 199 -9.27 -9.24 2.09
N GLY A 200 -9.23 -9.62 3.38
CA GLY A 200 -10.40 -10.00 4.15
C GLY A 200 -10.84 -8.94 5.14
N ASN A 201 -12.12 -8.90 5.50
CA ASN A 201 -12.59 -8.10 6.62
C ASN A 201 -12.23 -8.71 7.97
N ILE A 202 -12.05 -10.01 8.02
CA ILE A 202 -11.63 -10.78 9.19
C ILE A 202 -10.13 -10.97 9.11
N CYS A 203 -9.42 -10.53 10.17
CA CYS A 203 -7.98 -10.65 10.25
C CYS A 203 -7.59 -11.85 11.12
N GLU A 204 -6.84 -12.79 10.57
CA GLU A 204 -6.38 -13.97 11.29
C GLU A 204 -5.46 -13.61 12.46
N PHE A 205 -4.55 -12.64 12.24
CA PHE A 205 -3.61 -12.20 13.28
C PHE A 205 -4.32 -11.57 14.48
N ALA A 206 -5.41 -10.85 14.25
CA ALA A 206 -6.15 -10.22 15.33
C ALA A 206 -6.83 -11.24 16.24
N GLY A 207 -7.03 -12.47 15.78
CA GLY A 207 -7.62 -13.57 16.55
C GLY A 207 -6.63 -14.59 17.09
N VAL A 208 -5.32 -14.42 16.88
CA VAL A 208 -4.31 -15.45 17.25
C VAL A 208 -4.37 -15.79 18.73
N SER A 209 -4.50 -14.79 19.60
CA SER A 209 -4.55 -14.96 21.05
C SER A 209 -5.95 -15.26 21.62
N LEU A 210 -6.97 -15.29 20.74
CA LEU A 210 -8.35 -15.50 21.18
C LEU A 210 -8.74 -16.98 21.20
N PRO A 211 -9.63 -17.41 22.12
CA PRO A 211 -10.26 -18.73 22.06
C PRO A 211 -11.04 -18.89 20.76
N ILE A 212 -11.17 -20.14 20.29
CA ILE A 212 -11.74 -20.45 18.97
C ILE A 212 -13.17 -19.87 18.79
N GLU A 213 -13.97 -19.83 19.84
CA GLU A 213 -15.33 -19.32 19.83
C GLU A 213 -15.41 -17.80 19.62
N LYS A 214 -14.31 -17.10 19.86
CA LYS A 214 -14.19 -15.65 19.72
C LYS A 214 -13.41 -15.24 18.46
N LYS A 215 -12.79 -16.20 17.79
CA LYS A 215 -12.11 -15.96 16.50
C LYS A 215 -13.13 -15.58 15.43
N PHE A 216 -12.65 -14.88 14.42
CA PHE A 216 -13.42 -14.54 13.20
C PHE A 216 -14.68 -13.69 13.43
N ARG A 217 -14.82 -13.02 14.56
CA ARG A 217 -15.88 -12.05 14.79
C ARG A 217 -15.47 -10.66 14.32
N SER A 218 -16.38 -9.91 13.72
CA SER A 218 -16.12 -8.57 13.19
C SER A 218 -15.76 -7.52 14.25
N ASN A 219 -16.19 -7.69 15.49
CA ASN A 219 -16.09 -6.68 16.57
C ASN A 219 -15.15 -7.06 17.71
N TYR A 220 -14.21 -7.97 17.51
CA TYR A 220 -13.24 -8.30 18.56
C TYR A 220 -12.16 -7.20 18.71
N HIS A 221 -11.54 -7.15 19.88
CA HIS A 221 -10.40 -6.28 20.14
C HIS A 221 -9.18 -6.74 19.33
N CYS A 222 -8.57 -5.84 18.55
CA CYS A 222 -7.36 -6.11 17.78
C CYS A 222 -6.12 -5.85 18.66
N ALA A 223 -5.33 -6.88 18.90
CA ALA A 223 -4.06 -6.78 19.64
C ALA A 223 -2.88 -6.32 18.75
N TYR A 224 -3.11 -6.12 17.46
CA TYR A 224 -2.10 -5.74 16.47
C TYR A 224 -0.94 -6.73 16.33
N ASP A 225 -1.20 -8.03 16.51
CA ASP A 225 -0.16 -9.05 16.37
C ASP A 225 0.48 -9.11 14.97
N CYS A 226 -0.19 -8.53 13.97
CA CYS A 226 0.36 -8.38 12.62
C CYS A 226 1.66 -7.56 12.54
N VAL A 227 1.98 -6.76 13.57
CA VAL A 227 3.28 -6.04 13.62
C VAL A 227 4.44 -6.95 14.06
N ARG A 228 4.13 -8.14 14.57
CA ARG A 228 5.11 -9.11 15.07
C ARG A 228 5.28 -10.30 14.15
N PHE A 229 4.26 -10.57 13.33
CA PHE A 229 4.16 -11.80 12.54
C PHE A 229 3.74 -11.48 11.11
N ALA A 230 4.43 -12.09 10.17
CA ALA A 230 3.96 -12.34 8.83
C ALA A 230 3.99 -13.87 8.61
N ASN A 231 3.06 -14.41 7.84
CA ASN A 231 3.01 -15.84 7.55
C ASN A 231 3.35 -16.06 6.09
N GLU A 232 4.33 -16.91 5.84
CA GLU A 232 4.59 -17.48 4.52
C GLU A 232 3.90 -18.83 4.44
N TYR A 233 3.23 -19.10 3.34
CA TYR A 233 2.61 -20.39 3.09
C TYR A 233 2.60 -20.72 1.61
N ARG A 234 2.51 -22.00 1.32
CA ARG A 234 2.39 -22.51 -0.03
C ARG A 234 1.03 -23.17 -0.18
N ASN A 235 0.33 -22.86 -1.26
CA ASN A 235 -0.95 -23.52 -1.56
C ASN A 235 -0.73 -24.90 -2.17
N GLU A 236 -1.82 -25.64 -2.41
CA GLU A 236 -1.83 -26.98 -3.03
C GLU A 236 -1.24 -27.01 -4.45
N PHE A 237 -1.19 -25.86 -5.13
CA PHE A 237 -0.60 -25.70 -6.47
C PHE A 237 0.88 -25.32 -6.42
N GLY A 238 1.47 -25.23 -5.24
CA GLY A 238 2.90 -24.87 -5.05
C GLY A 238 3.18 -23.37 -5.10
N ASN A 239 2.17 -22.49 -5.24
CA ASN A 239 2.36 -21.04 -5.23
C ASN A 239 2.66 -20.56 -3.81
N GLU A 240 3.64 -19.68 -3.71
CA GLU A 240 4.06 -19.07 -2.44
C GLU A 240 3.33 -17.77 -2.20
N TYR A 241 2.88 -17.59 -0.96
CA TYR A 241 2.17 -16.43 -0.50
C TYR A 241 2.77 -15.89 0.79
N LEU A 242 2.74 -14.56 0.90
CA LEU A 242 3.05 -13.83 2.13
C LEU A 242 1.75 -13.22 2.67
N LYS A 243 1.47 -13.45 3.96
CA LYS A 243 0.35 -12.82 4.64
C LYS A 243 0.85 -11.78 5.64
N VAL A 244 0.45 -10.53 5.41
CA VAL A 244 0.73 -9.39 6.28
C VAL A 244 -0.61 -8.80 6.72
N GLY A 245 -0.88 -8.84 8.02
CA GLY A 245 -2.18 -8.41 8.55
C GLY A 245 -3.34 -9.19 7.93
N LYS A 246 -4.31 -8.52 7.37
CA LYS A 246 -5.48 -9.15 6.73
C LYS A 246 -5.32 -9.38 5.22
N THR A 247 -4.14 -9.11 4.68
CA THR A 247 -3.86 -9.14 3.25
C THR A 247 -2.91 -10.27 2.91
N THR A 248 -3.24 -10.99 1.85
CA THR A 248 -2.40 -12.02 1.27
C THR A 248 -1.76 -11.49 0.00
N TYR A 249 -0.47 -11.68 -0.14
CA TYR A 249 0.33 -11.27 -1.28
C TYR A 249 0.97 -12.48 -1.96
N PHE A 250 1.25 -12.35 -3.24
CA PHE A 250 2.20 -13.19 -3.95
C PHE A 250 3.33 -12.33 -4.51
N LYS A 251 4.51 -12.95 -4.70
CA LYS A 251 5.69 -12.25 -5.19
C LYS A 251 5.83 -12.42 -6.71
N VAL A 252 6.18 -11.34 -7.40
CA VAL A 252 6.51 -11.34 -8.83
C VAL A 252 7.94 -10.84 -8.99
N ASP A 253 8.86 -11.75 -9.33
CA ASP A 253 10.29 -11.44 -9.41
C ASP A 253 10.69 -10.90 -10.79
N ASP A 254 10.20 -11.50 -11.88
CA ASP A 254 10.54 -11.12 -13.25
C ASP A 254 9.37 -10.41 -13.93
N PHE A 255 9.59 -9.19 -14.37
CA PHE A 255 8.55 -8.41 -15.04
C PHE A 255 9.10 -7.41 -16.04
N VAL A 256 8.26 -7.01 -16.98
CA VAL A 256 8.52 -5.96 -17.96
C VAL A 256 7.35 -4.99 -17.97
N VAL A 257 7.64 -3.71 -17.78
CA VAL A 257 6.66 -2.63 -17.93
C VAL A 257 6.94 -1.89 -19.23
N LYS A 258 5.94 -1.81 -20.12
CA LYS A 258 5.99 -1.01 -21.34
C LYS A 258 5.22 0.30 -21.10
N ALA A 259 5.91 1.43 -21.22
CA ALA A 259 5.32 2.75 -21.02
C ALA A 259 5.97 3.78 -21.94
N ASP A 260 5.17 4.69 -22.49
CA ASP A 260 5.64 5.82 -23.30
C ASP A 260 5.77 7.11 -22.45
N LYS A 261 5.24 7.12 -21.23
CA LYS A 261 5.30 8.21 -20.26
C LYS A 261 6.08 7.82 -19.02
N PRO A 262 6.52 8.78 -18.20
CA PRO A 262 7.02 8.50 -16.88
C PRO A 262 5.96 7.77 -16.03
N TYR A 263 6.38 6.76 -15.30
CA TYR A 263 5.54 5.99 -14.38
C TYR A 263 6.30 5.74 -13.08
N ARG A 264 5.57 5.49 -12.01
CA ARG A 264 6.14 5.21 -10.70
C ARG A 264 6.26 3.71 -10.50
N MET A 265 7.45 3.27 -10.05
CA MET A 265 7.66 1.93 -9.51
C MET A 265 7.68 2.04 -7.98
N VAL A 266 6.73 1.39 -7.34
CA VAL A 266 6.52 1.46 -5.88
C VAL A 266 6.96 0.15 -5.26
N TYR A 267 8.16 0.15 -4.68
CA TYR A 267 8.72 -1.03 -4.01
C TYR A 267 8.12 -1.23 -2.62
N GLU A 268 7.68 -2.46 -2.33
CA GLU A 268 7.19 -2.88 -1.01
C GLU A 268 8.26 -3.73 -0.30
N PRO A 269 8.91 -3.24 0.77
CA PRO A 269 10.05 -3.91 1.41
C PRO A 269 9.63 -5.01 2.41
N PHE A 270 8.75 -5.93 2.01
CA PHE A 270 8.29 -7.02 2.88
C PHE A 270 9.32 -8.14 3.08
N ASP A 271 10.37 -8.22 2.28
CA ASP A 271 11.45 -9.23 2.41
C ASP A 271 12.17 -9.21 3.77
N GLY A 272 11.92 -8.22 4.62
CA GLY A 272 12.47 -8.14 5.97
C GLY A 272 11.51 -8.56 7.08
N LEU A 273 10.27 -8.89 6.74
CA LEU A 273 9.29 -9.42 7.69
C LEU A 273 9.60 -10.90 7.93
N LYS A 274 10.44 -11.19 8.93
CA LYS A 274 10.74 -12.57 9.30
C LYS A 274 9.47 -13.26 9.77
N SER A 275 9.10 -14.35 9.11
CA SER A 275 8.21 -15.35 9.69
C SER A 275 8.86 -15.85 10.99
N LYS A 276 8.25 -15.66 12.15
CA LYS A 276 8.71 -16.26 13.40
C LYS A 276 8.38 -17.75 13.43
N GLY A 277 8.86 -18.50 12.42
CA GLY A 277 8.92 -19.96 12.44
C GLY A 277 10.26 -20.51 12.90
N GLU A 278 11.29 -19.69 13.06
CA GLU A 278 12.68 -20.14 13.29
C GLU A 278 13.29 -19.65 14.61
N GLN A 279 12.51 -19.30 15.61
CA GLN A 279 13.04 -19.20 16.97
C GLN A 279 12.61 -20.44 17.75
N LYS A 280 13.40 -21.51 17.61
CA LYS A 280 13.53 -22.58 18.61
C LYS A 280 14.25 -22.05 19.83
#